data_24deec92e0a15b94259aee25f79371f8
#
_entry.id   24deec92e0a15b94259aee25f79371f8
#
_cell.length_a   1.000
_cell.length_b   1.000
_cell.length_c   1.000
_cell.angle_alpha   90.00
_cell.angle_beta   90.00
_cell.angle_gamma   90.00
#
_symmetry.space_group_name_H-M   'P 1'
#
loop_
_entity.id
_entity.type
_entity.pdbx_description
1 polymer ?
#
loop_
_entity_poly.entity_id
_entity_poly.type
_entity_poly.pdbx_seq_one_letter_code
_entity_poly.pdbx_strand_id
1 'polypeptide(L)'
;MIMLSLHASGQEDDLLSLLGEEETVNYTTASFKATRVINLHSLENMSGGELDIRISHRFGFINGGIYELYGLDESTIRLGADYGITDRLMIGAGRSSYEKTYDGFVKFKLLRQSTGAKNTPITLAFMSSMAIKTIKPSDPDRENYFSNNLFYTFQLIMGRKFSDAFSLELAP
;
A
#
# COMPACT_ATOMS: atom_id res chain seq x y z
N MET A 1 62.94 -40.19 7.35
CA MET A 1 61.54 -40.48 7.17
C MET A 1 60.87 -39.12 6.90
N ILE A 2 60.71 -38.79 5.60
CA ILE A 2 60.19 -37.50 5.14
C ILE A 2 58.69 -37.70 4.89
N MET A 3 57.80 -37.04 5.68
CA MET A 3 56.36 -36.98 5.42
C MET A 3 56.08 -35.90 4.38
N LEU A 4 55.60 -36.32 3.22
CA LEU A 4 55.00 -35.43 2.22
C LEU A 4 53.55 -35.18 2.62
N SER A 5 53.23 -33.97 3.04
CA SER A 5 51.82 -33.50 3.19
C SER A 5 51.35 -33.00 1.82
N LEU A 6 50.49 -33.75 1.18
CA LEU A 6 49.72 -33.33 0.02
C LEU A 6 48.62 -32.37 0.47
N HIS A 7 48.75 -31.09 0.11
CA HIS A 7 47.64 -30.12 0.23
C HIS A 7 46.72 -30.31 -0.98
N ALA A 8 45.53 -30.86 -0.71
CA ALA A 8 44.44 -30.90 -1.67
C ALA A 8 43.57 -29.63 -1.46
N SER A 9 44.03 -28.51 -1.99
CA SER A 9 43.27 -27.25 -2.01
C SER A 9 43.16 -26.78 -3.46
N GLY A 10 42.16 -27.25 -4.16
CA GLY A 10 41.95 -26.85 -5.55
C GLY A 10 40.67 -27.32 -6.22
N GLN A 11 39.83 -28.07 -5.53
CA GLN A 11 38.61 -28.61 -6.17
C GLN A 11 37.27 -28.06 -5.66
N GLU A 12 37.25 -27.34 -4.54
CA GLU A 12 36.02 -26.80 -4.01
C GLU A 12 35.57 -25.50 -4.73
N ASP A 13 36.51 -24.65 -5.11
CA ASP A 13 36.21 -23.41 -5.83
C ASP A 13 35.73 -23.65 -7.26
N ASP A 14 36.19 -24.74 -7.90
CA ASP A 14 35.80 -25.09 -9.28
C ASP A 14 34.40 -25.73 -9.33
N LEU A 15 34.01 -26.46 -8.29
CA LEU A 15 32.68 -27.04 -8.15
C LEU A 15 31.62 -25.98 -7.83
N LEU A 16 31.94 -24.95 -7.04
CA LEU A 16 31.05 -23.81 -6.76
C LEU A 16 30.84 -22.94 -8.00
N SER A 17 31.85 -22.82 -8.86
CA SER A 17 31.70 -22.07 -10.13
C SER A 17 30.87 -22.80 -11.17
N LEU A 18 30.74 -24.13 -11.08
CA LEU A 18 29.87 -24.96 -11.93
C LEU A 18 28.40 -24.95 -11.50
N LEU A 19 28.12 -24.54 -10.26
CA LEU A 19 26.76 -24.29 -9.76
C LEU A 19 26.25 -22.92 -10.20
N GLY A 20 26.49 -22.47 -11.40
CA GLY A 20 26.17 -21.19 -11.97
C GLY A 20 25.18 -20.42 -11.11
N GLU A 21 25.47 -19.18 -10.74
CA GLU A 21 24.53 -18.31 -10.01
C GLU A 21 23.20 -18.29 -10.78
N GLU A 22 22.19 -19.00 -10.27
CA GLU A 22 20.83 -18.85 -10.81
C GLU A 22 20.49 -17.37 -10.74
N GLU A 23 20.34 -16.73 -11.89
CA GLU A 23 19.90 -15.34 -11.95
C GLU A 23 18.54 -15.23 -11.24
N THR A 24 18.57 -14.75 -10.01
CA THR A 24 17.35 -14.53 -9.22
C THR A 24 16.69 -13.22 -9.60
N VAL A 25 15.36 -13.18 -9.49
CA VAL A 25 14.59 -11.93 -9.66
C VAL A 25 14.57 -11.19 -8.33
N ASN A 26 15.26 -10.06 -8.26
CA ASN A 26 15.29 -9.21 -7.08
C ASN A 26 14.21 -8.13 -7.17
N TYR A 27 13.12 -8.30 -6.41
CA TYR A 27 12.06 -7.31 -6.35
C TYR A 27 12.45 -6.13 -5.46
N THR A 28 12.19 -4.92 -5.95
CA THR A 28 12.34 -3.70 -5.16
C THR A 28 11.33 -3.70 -4.02
N THR A 29 11.81 -3.41 -2.82
CA THR A 29 11.01 -3.32 -1.59
C THR A 29 11.07 -1.91 -1.03
N ALA A 30 10.06 -1.55 -0.21
CA ALA A 30 10.02 -0.31 0.55
C ALA A 30 10.28 0.94 -0.32
N SER A 31 9.53 1.09 -1.44
CA SER A 31 9.51 2.34 -2.20
C SER A 31 8.92 3.47 -1.35
N PHE A 32 7.95 3.14 -0.50
CA PHE A 32 7.37 3.99 0.52
C PHE A 32 7.30 3.25 1.86
N LYS A 33 7.28 3.99 2.97
CA LYS A 33 7.26 3.41 4.33
C LYS A 33 5.87 2.93 4.77
N ALA A 34 4.82 3.34 4.06
CA ALA A 34 3.45 3.03 4.44
C ALA A 34 2.59 2.73 3.21
N THR A 35 1.48 2.02 3.41
CA THR A 35 0.49 1.71 2.37
C THR A 35 -0.34 2.92 1.95
N ARG A 36 -0.22 4.04 2.68
CA ARG A 36 -0.91 5.31 2.43
C ARG A 36 0.05 6.49 2.53
N VAL A 37 -0.10 7.46 1.64
CA VAL A 37 0.53 8.77 1.71
C VAL A 37 -0.58 9.78 2.01
N ILE A 38 -0.67 10.23 3.26
CA ILE A 38 -1.78 11.03 3.80
C ILE A 38 -3.12 10.29 3.58
N ASN A 39 -3.88 10.63 2.56
CA ASN A 39 -5.19 10.05 2.24
C ASN A 39 -5.16 9.15 0.99
N LEU A 40 -4.09 9.20 0.20
CA LEU A 40 -3.94 8.44 -1.03
C LEU A 40 -3.28 7.09 -0.75
N HIS A 41 -3.56 6.11 -1.59
CA HIS A 41 -2.85 4.85 -1.57
C HIS A 41 -1.45 5.02 -2.15
N SER A 42 -0.44 4.44 -1.50
CA SER A 42 0.89 4.29 -2.08
C SER A 42 1.00 3.00 -2.87
N LEU A 43 2.16 2.79 -3.52
CA LEU A 43 2.49 1.53 -4.19
C LEU A 43 2.64 0.35 -3.24
N GLU A 44 2.80 0.60 -1.91
CA GLU A 44 3.01 -0.48 -0.95
C GLU A 44 1.71 -1.21 -0.61
N ASN A 45 1.80 -2.54 -0.52
CA ASN A 45 0.75 -3.40 0.00
C ASN A 45 1.19 -3.95 1.36
N MET A 46 0.22 -4.42 2.15
CA MET A 46 0.48 -5.34 3.25
C MET A 46 1.00 -6.65 2.68
N SER A 47 1.89 -7.31 3.41
CA SER A 47 2.36 -8.66 3.05
C SER A 47 1.22 -9.68 3.11
N GLY A 48 1.35 -10.78 2.39
CA GLY A 48 0.34 -11.84 2.44
C GLY A 48 0.12 -12.36 3.87
N GLY A 49 -1.14 -12.36 4.33
CA GLY A 49 -1.53 -12.77 5.67
C GLY A 49 -1.45 -11.69 6.76
N GLU A 50 -0.98 -10.50 6.45
CA GLU A 50 -0.89 -9.39 7.41
C GLU A 50 -2.16 -8.55 7.44
N LEU A 51 -2.59 -8.16 8.64
CA LEU A 51 -3.73 -7.29 8.92
C LEU A 51 -3.25 -6.00 9.59
N ASP A 52 -3.60 -4.85 9.01
CA ASP A 52 -3.38 -3.51 9.58
C ASP A 52 -4.73 -2.92 10.02
N ILE A 53 -4.87 -2.64 11.31
CA ILE A 53 -6.04 -1.93 11.85
C ILE A 53 -5.65 -0.49 12.07
N ARG A 54 -6.40 0.41 11.43
CA ARG A 54 -6.08 1.84 11.40
C ARG A 54 -7.19 2.69 11.99
N ILE A 55 -6.80 3.56 12.92
CA ILE A 55 -7.63 4.61 13.46
C ILE A 55 -7.11 5.94 12.90
N SER A 56 -7.91 6.59 12.05
CA SER A 56 -7.55 7.87 11.45
C SER A 56 -8.41 8.97 12.04
N HIS A 57 -7.76 10.03 12.52
CA HIS A 57 -8.42 11.23 12.99
C HIS A 57 -8.26 12.35 11.97
N ARG A 58 -9.31 13.12 11.76
CA ARG A 58 -9.28 14.37 11.01
C ARG A 58 -9.88 15.43 11.88
N PHE A 59 -9.19 16.53 11.99
CA PHE A 59 -9.61 17.69 12.76
C PHE A 59 -10.31 18.69 11.85
N GLY A 60 -11.17 19.54 12.41
CA GLY A 60 -11.78 20.65 11.73
C GLY A 60 -10.79 21.77 11.40
N PHE A 61 -11.29 22.91 10.99
CA PHE A 61 -10.46 24.08 10.67
C PHE A 61 -9.89 24.71 11.92
N ILE A 62 -8.63 25.16 11.82
CA ILE A 62 -7.91 25.83 12.94
C ILE A 62 -8.35 27.30 13.14
N ASN A 63 -9.15 27.85 12.23
CA ASN A 63 -9.55 29.26 12.21
C ASN A 63 -10.49 29.67 13.36
N GLY A 64 -11.18 28.72 14.00
CA GLY A 64 -11.99 28.97 15.20
C GLY A 64 -11.18 29.24 16.48
N GLY A 65 -9.86 29.13 16.42
CA GLY A 65 -8.94 29.43 17.52
C GLY A 65 -9.19 28.58 18.76
N ILE A 66 -8.93 29.19 19.94
CA ILE A 66 -9.10 28.50 21.24
C ILE A 66 -10.55 28.11 21.50
N TYR A 67 -11.53 28.84 20.97
CA TYR A 67 -12.96 28.55 21.20
C TYR A 67 -13.38 27.18 20.67
N GLU A 68 -12.84 26.77 19.53
CA GLU A 68 -13.08 25.44 18.92
C GLU A 68 -11.89 24.48 19.15
N LEU A 69 -11.03 24.77 20.14
CA LEU A 69 -9.79 24.04 20.41
C LEU A 69 -8.99 23.76 19.11
N TYR A 70 -8.86 24.79 18.25
CA TYR A 70 -8.16 24.70 16.97
C TYR A 70 -8.67 23.56 16.07
N GLY A 71 -9.99 23.35 16.06
CA GLY A 71 -10.67 22.36 15.23
C GLY A 71 -10.76 20.95 15.84
N LEU A 72 -10.36 20.76 17.10
CA LEU A 72 -10.52 19.48 17.78
C LEU A 72 -11.99 19.13 18.04
N ASP A 73 -12.85 20.13 18.27
CA ASP A 73 -14.27 19.92 18.55
C ASP A 73 -15.04 19.33 17.35
N GLU A 74 -14.55 19.55 16.13
CA GLU A 74 -15.10 19.03 14.88
C GLU A 74 -14.37 17.79 14.38
N SER A 75 -13.78 17.01 15.25
CA SER A 75 -12.97 15.86 14.85
C SER A 75 -13.84 14.72 14.28
N THR A 76 -13.37 14.13 13.20
CA THR A 76 -13.95 12.93 12.61
C THR A 76 -12.98 11.76 12.73
N ILE A 77 -13.53 10.55 12.95
CA ILE A 77 -12.76 9.31 13.11
C ILE A 77 -13.14 8.37 11.99
N ARG A 78 -12.13 7.71 11.40
CA ARG A 78 -12.31 6.56 10.53
C ARG A 78 -11.60 5.36 11.14
N LEU A 79 -12.35 4.28 11.37
CA LEU A 79 -11.83 2.96 11.67
C LEU A 79 -11.72 2.18 10.37
N GLY A 80 -10.58 1.59 10.11
CA GLY A 80 -10.34 0.79 8.90
C GLY A 80 -9.49 -0.44 9.22
N ALA A 81 -9.64 -1.45 8.39
CA ALA A 81 -8.83 -2.65 8.38
C ALA A 81 -8.37 -2.91 6.95
N ASP A 82 -7.08 -3.05 6.77
CA ASP A 82 -6.43 -3.36 5.50
C ASP A 82 -5.76 -4.75 5.62
N TYR A 83 -6.03 -5.66 4.70
CA TYR A 83 -5.53 -7.04 4.73
C TYR A 83 -4.81 -7.41 3.45
N GLY A 84 -3.60 -7.94 3.57
CA GLY A 84 -2.82 -8.51 2.48
C GLY A 84 -3.27 -9.95 2.21
N ILE A 85 -3.98 -10.19 1.11
CA ILE A 85 -4.32 -11.56 0.67
C ILE A 85 -3.06 -12.24 0.13
N THR A 86 -2.31 -11.50 -0.67
CA THR A 86 -0.98 -11.87 -1.17
C THR A 86 -0.11 -10.60 -1.21
N ASP A 87 1.19 -10.73 -1.47
CA ASP A 87 2.08 -9.56 -1.66
C ASP A 87 1.63 -8.64 -2.82
N ARG A 88 0.77 -9.14 -3.71
CA ARG A 88 0.24 -8.37 -4.84
C ARG A 88 -1.17 -7.86 -4.63
N LEU A 89 -1.97 -8.55 -3.82
CA LEU A 89 -3.39 -8.27 -3.65
C LEU A 89 -3.68 -7.86 -2.20
N MET A 90 -4.16 -6.65 -2.03
CA MET A 90 -4.60 -6.09 -0.76
C MET A 90 -6.05 -5.61 -0.87
N ILE A 91 -6.82 -5.90 0.14
CA ILE A 91 -8.18 -5.40 0.31
C ILE A 91 -8.26 -4.60 1.61
N GLY A 92 -9.25 -3.75 1.71
CA GLY A 92 -9.52 -3.08 2.97
C GLY A 92 -10.94 -2.54 3.02
N ALA A 93 -11.40 -2.32 4.23
CA ALA A 93 -12.70 -1.74 4.51
C ALA A 93 -12.60 -0.80 5.70
N GLY A 94 -13.54 0.14 5.78
CA GLY A 94 -13.56 1.09 6.88
C GLY A 94 -14.90 1.76 7.06
N ARG A 95 -15.02 2.44 8.19
CA ARG A 95 -16.17 3.28 8.52
C ARG A 95 -15.70 4.62 9.06
N SER A 96 -16.20 5.68 8.47
CA SER A 96 -15.99 7.06 8.94
C SER A 96 -17.20 7.55 9.74
N SER A 97 -16.96 8.35 10.77
CA SER A 97 -18.01 9.11 11.46
C SER A 97 -18.56 10.23 10.56
N TYR A 98 -17.73 10.74 9.63
CA TYR A 98 -18.16 11.74 8.66
C TYR A 98 -19.22 11.17 7.73
N GLU A 99 -20.40 11.76 7.72
CA GLU A 99 -21.59 11.33 6.96
C GLU A 99 -21.94 9.83 7.15
N LYS A 100 -21.43 9.20 8.22
CA LYS A 100 -21.58 7.75 8.50
C LYS A 100 -21.18 6.89 7.29
N THR A 101 -20.09 7.26 6.62
CA THR A 101 -19.63 6.63 5.39
C THR A 101 -18.96 5.29 5.69
N TYR A 102 -19.35 4.26 4.95
CA TYR A 102 -18.59 3.00 4.81
C TYR A 102 -17.81 3.02 3.52
N ASP A 103 -16.61 2.52 3.55
CA ASP A 103 -15.74 2.42 2.38
C ASP A 103 -15.04 1.06 2.31
N GLY A 104 -14.72 0.66 1.11
CA GLY A 104 -13.91 -0.52 0.85
C GLY A 104 -13.10 -0.34 -0.42
N PHE A 105 -11.99 -1.07 -0.52
CA PHE A 105 -11.13 -1.03 -1.69
C PHE A 105 -10.48 -2.37 -1.97
N VAL A 106 -10.06 -2.52 -3.21
CA VAL A 106 -9.18 -3.59 -3.68
C VAL A 106 -8.01 -2.94 -4.40
N LYS A 107 -6.79 -3.33 -4.05
CA LYS A 107 -5.55 -2.86 -4.70
C LYS A 107 -4.73 -4.05 -5.17
N PHE A 108 -4.35 -4.03 -6.45
CA PHE A 108 -3.60 -5.09 -7.09
C PHE A 108 -2.34 -4.55 -7.79
N LYS A 109 -1.16 -5.11 -7.45
CA LYS A 109 0.12 -4.80 -8.12
C LYS A 109 0.20 -5.56 -9.44
N LEU A 110 0.05 -4.84 -10.54
CA LEU A 110 0.16 -5.35 -11.91
C LEU A 110 1.62 -5.67 -12.25
N LEU A 111 2.52 -4.70 -12.00
CA LEU A 111 3.95 -4.82 -12.21
C LEU A 111 4.69 -4.53 -10.91
N ARG A 112 5.80 -5.23 -10.68
CA ARG A 112 6.72 -4.98 -9.57
C ARG A 112 8.08 -4.64 -10.15
N GLN A 113 8.65 -3.51 -9.73
CA GLN A 113 10.02 -3.14 -10.06
C GLN A 113 10.97 -4.24 -9.61
N SER A 114 11.84 -4.67 -10.51
CA SER A 114 12.80 -5.76 -10.25
C SER A 114 14.07 -5.59 -11.07
N THR A 115 15.13 -6.25 -10.61
CA THR A 115 16.44 -6.39 -11.26
C THR A 115 16.86 -7.86 -11.28
N GLY A 116 17.94 -8.20 -11.98
CA GLY A 116 18.41 -9.57 -12.15
C GLY A 116 17.76 -10.26 -13.34
N ALA A 117 17.38 -11.53 -13.22
CA ALA A 117 16.81 -12.36 -14.29
C ALA A 117 15.58 -11.71 -14.98
N LYS A 118 14.86 -10.85 -14.28
CA LYS A 118 13.77 -10.03 -14.84
C LYS A 118 13.99 -8.58 -14.47
N ASN A 119 14.17 -7.73 -15.46
CA ASN A 119 14.34 -6.29 -15.26
C ASN A 119 13.00 -5.58 -15.58
N THR A 120 12.34 -5.08 -14.54
CA THR A 120 11.11 -4.28 -14.65
C THR A 120 11.38 -2.89 -14.05
N PRO A 121 11.33 -1.81 -14.84
CA PRO A 121 11.83 -0.51 -14.40
C PRO A 121 10.90 0.23 -13.43
N ILE A 122 9.63 -0.17 -13.34
CA ILE A 122 8.59 0.50 -12.54
C ILE A 122 7.72 -0.48 -11.78
N THR A 123 7.09 -0.01 -10.72
CA THR A 123 5.95 -0.68 -10.09
C THR A 123 4.67 -0.03 -10.58
N LEU A 124 3.67 -0.85 -10.91
CA LEU A 124 2.34 -0.42 -11.35
C LEU A 124 1.29 -1.14 -10.52
N ALA A 125 0.37 -0.39 -9.94
CA ALA A 125 -0.76 -0.94 -9.20
C ALA A 125 -2.07 -0.32 -9.68
N PHE A 126 -3.13 -1.10 -9.64
CA PHE A 126 -4.50 -0.67 -9.87
C PHE A 126 -5.26 -0.72 -8.55
N MET A 127 -6.00 0.33 -8.24
CA MET A 127 -6.87 0.41 -7.08
C MET A 127 -8.29 0.75 -7.51
N SER A 128 -9.24 0.02 -6.96
CA SER A 128 -10.66 0.31 -7.07
C SER A 128 -11.24 0.45 -5.68
N SER A 129 -11.99 1.50 -5.44
CA SER A 129 -12.69 1.70 -4.18
C SER A 129 -14.14 2.09 -4.38
N MET A 130 -14.94 1.77 -3.38
CA MET A 130 -16.34 2.13 -3.28
C MET A 130 -16.60 2.72 -1.90
N ALA A 131 -17.40 3.77 -1.84
CA ALA A 131 -17.87 4.35 -0.59
C ALA A 131 -19.40 4.55 -0.64
N ILE A 132 -20.04 4.36 0.50
CA ILE A 132 -21.48 4.59 0.65
C ILE A 132 -21.74 5.50 1.84
N LYS A 133 -22.46 6.58 1.62
CA LYS A 133 -22.98 7.45 2.67
C LYS A 133 -24.26 6.85 3.25
N THR A 134 -24.31 6.71 4.58
CA THR A 134 -25.46 6.13 5.29
C THR A 134 -26.14 7.14 6.22
N ILE A 135 -25.81 8.43 6.09
CA ILE A 135 -26.51 9.48 6.82
C ILE A 135 -27.97 9.54 6.37
N LYS A 136 -28.88 9.73 7.32
CA LYS A 136 -30.29 9.89 7.00
C LYS A 136 -30.49 11.19 6.22
N PRO A 137 -31.36 11.21 5.18
CA PRO A 137 -31.68 12.41 4.44
C PRO A 137 -32.24 13.49 5.38
N SER A 138 -31.88 14.74 5.12
CA SER A 138 -32.41 15.90 5.87
C SER A 138 -33.89 16.16 5.55
N ASP A 139 -34.31 15.77 4.34
CA ASP A 139 -35.68 15.89 3.87
C ASP A 139 -36.26 14.49 3.64
N PRO A 140 -37.21 14.02 4.49
CA PRO A 140 -37.84 12.71 4.37
C PRO A 140 -38.72 12.55 3.12
N ASP A 141 -39.24 13.65 2.58
CA ASP A 141 -40.17 13.64 1.44
C ASP A 141 -39.45 13.57 0.09
N ARG A 142 -38.12 13.74 0.11
CA ARG A 142 -37.28 13.60 -1.09
C ARG A 142 -37.00 12.14 -1.38
N GLU A 143 -37.28 11.68 -2.59
CA GLU A 143 -36.88 10.36 -3.05
C GLU A 143 -35.34 10.21 -3.03
N ASN A 144 -34.87 9.38 -2.11
CA ASN A 144 -33.44 9.07 -1.98
C ASN A 144 -33.17 7.66 -2.50
N TYR A 145 -32.68 7.59 -3.74
CA TYR A 145 -32.22 6.31 -4.29
C TYR A 145 -30.89 5.91 -3.68
N PHE A 146 -30.73 4.63 -3.37
CA PHE A 146 -29.49 4.06 -2.83
C PHE A 146 -28.26 4.40 -3.69
N SER A 147 -28.42 4.42 -5.02
CA SER A 147 -27.38 4.76 -5.98
C SER A 147 -26.81 6.18 -5.80
N ASN A 148 -27.60 7.12 -5.28
CA ASN A 148 -27.17 8.51 -5.07
C ASN A 148 -26.13 8.65 -3.94
N ASN A 149 -26.03 7.64 -3.09
CA ASN A 149 -25.12 7.59 -1.95
C ASN A 149 -23.86 6.76 -2.21
N LEU A 150 -23.75 6.18 -3.41
CA LEU A 150 -22.60 5.37 -3.82
C LEU A 150 -21.59 6.20 -4.60
N PHE A 151 -20.33 6.06 -4.22
CA PHE A 151 -19.20 6.72 -4.85
C PHE A 151 -18.15 5.66 -5.23
N TYR A 152 -17.65 5.74 -6.45
CA TYR A 152 -16.64 4.83 -6.96
C TYR A 152 -15.38 5.62 -7.33
N THR A 153 -14.23 5.02 -7.08
CA THR A 153 -12.95 5.57 -7.50
C THR A 153 -12.12 4.47 -8.13
N PHE A 154 -11.53 4.77 -9.27
CA PHE A 154 -10.55 3.92 -9.94
C PHE A 154 -9.27 4.71 -10.08
N GLN A 155 -8.15 4.11 -9.71
CA GLN A 155 -6.87 4.79 -9.71
C GLN A 155 -5.78 3.85 -10.23
N LEU A 156 -4.95 4.36 -11.11
CA LEU A 156 -3.73 3.71 -11.56
C LEU A 156 -2.55 4.37 -10.85
N ILE A 157 -1.83 3.60 -10.03
CA ILE A 157 -0.71 4.08 -9.25
C ILE A 157 0.56 3.55 -9.89
N MET A 158 1.44 4.43 -10.33
CA MET A 158 2.72 4.06 -10.90
C MET A 158 3.87 4.76 -10.18
N GLY A 159 4.99 4.09 -10.05
CA GLY A 159 6.16 4.73 -9.46
C GLY A 159 7.41 3.88 -9.58
N ARG A 160 8.49 4.50 -9.16
CA ARG A 160 9.82 3.94 -9.20
C ARG A 160 10.63 4.34 -7.97
N LYS A 161 11.31 3.38 -7.40
CA LYS A 161 12.39 3.61 -6.44
C LYS A 161 13.68 3.77 -7.21
N PHE A 162 14.28 4.96 -7.18
CA PHE A 162 15.54 5.27 -7.85
C PHE A 162 16.74 4.98 -6.95
N SER A 163 16.58 5.20 -5.64
CA SER A 163 17.58 4.91 -4.62
C SER A 163 16.89 4.67 -3.28
N ASP A 164 17.66 4.35 -2.24
CA ASP A 164 17.09 4.18 -0.89
C ASP A 164 16.56 5.49 -0.30
N ALA A 165 17.05 6.64 -0.80
CA ALA A 165 16.64 7.95 -0.36
C ALA A 165 15.54 8.59 -1.24
N PHE A 166 15.32 8.07 -2.46
CA PHE A 166 14.43 8.74 -3.41
C PHE A 166 13.53 7.77 -4.17
N SER A 167 12.23 7.97 -4.02
CA SER A 167 11.17 7.29 -4.78
C SER A 167 10.17 8.32 -5.30
N LEU A 168 9.63 8.08 -6.48
CA LEU A 168 8.60 8.91 -7.09
C LEU A 168 7.36 8.07 -7.39
N GLU A 169 6.19 8.63 -7.09
CA GLU A 169 4.89 8.03 -7.37
C GLU A 169 3.98 9.03 -8.07
N LEU A 170 3.25 8.56 -9.05
CA LEU A 170 2.19 9.27 -9.76
C LEU A 170 0.90 8.44 -9.66
N ALA A 171 -0.19 9.11 -9.33
CA ALA A 171 -1.49 8.47 -9.13
C ALA A 171 -2.59 9.34 -9.76
N PRO A 172 -2.71 9.33 -11.11
CA PRO A 172 -3.75 10.07 -11.82
C PRO A 172 -5.15 9.52 -11.56
#